data_fdb5fd482733437fd11630bd660682bc
#
_entry.id   fdb5fd482733437fd11630bd660682bc
#
_cell.length_a   1.000
_cell.length_b   1.000
_cell.length_c   1.000
_cell.angle_alpha   90.00
_cell.angle_beta   90.00
_cell.angle_gamma   90.00
#
_symmetry.space_group_name_H-M   'P 1'
#
loop_
_entity.id
_entity.type
_entity.pdbx_description
1 polymer ?
#
loop_
_entity_poly.entity_id
_entity_poly.type
_entity_poly.pdbx_seq_one_letter_code
_entity_poly.pdbx_strand_id
1 'polypeptide(L)'
;MMKTFVIASLIMAPLVMGCNRPDDGGNTNTEPEEVTLSIVDKSATAETKALYSNLWAIRETGWMFGHHDDLMYGRKWYGDEGGSDTKAVCGDYPAVYALDVSTFMDERVDSGDSDNDLRLKCMKEAYDRGMVIMACMHLNNPLTGGDAWDNSSSEVVAQILTGGSETQVKFNLWLDRLATLAKGLRGSDGKNIPIIMRPFHEHNQTWSWWSTRCTTEQQFIALWRYFVDYMKASGVHNFIYAISPQMDKQKVEADFLERWPGDNYVDFIGMDCYQGINNNIFVNNLKVLSKLSTAKKKPAGVTETGVEGFKNADYWITNIAAPMAGRKMSLLVTWRNKYDPMEQGTHYFSVYPGHVSVESFIELYGRADTYFCRDLPNMYSIAKNVTVE
;
A
#
# COMPACT_ATOMS: atom_id res chain seq x y z
N MET A 1 34.70 44.95 -52.19
CA MET A 1 34.11 46.15 -51.57
C MET A 1 33.08 45.72 -50.55
N MET A 2 33.49 45.72 -49.30
CA MET A 2 32.61 45.41 -48.15
C MET A 2 31.93 46.73 -47.75
N LYS A 3 30.61 46.68 -47.61
CA LYS A 3 29.84 47.76 -46.98
C LYS A 3 29.37 47.25 -45.60
N THR A 4 29.97 47.91 -44.59
CA THR A 4 29.64 47.74 -43.18
C THR A 4 28.37 48.53 -42.87
N PHE A 5 27.30 47.87 -42.31
CA PHE A 5 26.16 48.55 -41.73
C PHE A 5 26.30 48.57 -40.21
N VAL A 6 26.37 49.78 -39.66
CA VAL A 6 26.29 50.03 -38.20
C VAL A 6 24.84 50.21 -37.84
N ILE A 7 24.33 49.37 -36.94
CA ILE A 7 22.99 49.50 -36.33
C ILE A 7 23.19 50.10 -34.94
N ALA A 8 22.67 51.28 -34.73
CA ALA A 8 22.62 51.96 -33.44
C ALA A 8 21.40 51.45 -32.67
N SER A 9 21.64 50.83 -31.51
CA SER A 9 20.58 50.41 -30.59
C SER A 9 20.20 51.56 -29.67
N LEU A 10 18.96 52.02 -29.77
CA LEU A 10 18.35 52.93 -28.80
C LEU A 10 17.89 52.14 -27.57
N ILE A 11 18.46 52.47 -26.42
CA ILE A 11 18.01 51.90 -25.12
C ILE A 11 16.91 52.84 -24.60
N MET A 12 15.67 52.34 -24.58
CA MET A 12 14.56 52.93 -23.83
C MET A 12 14.51 52.33 -22.43
N ALA A 13 14.73 53.13 -21.40
CA ALA A 13 14.50 52.75 -20.02
C ALA A 13 13.00 52.87 -19.68
N PRO A 14 12.37 51.89 -19.05
CA PRO A 14 11.01 52.03 -18.53
C PRO A 14 11.02 52.77 -17.20
N LEU A 15 10.18 53.80 -17.09
CA LEU A 15 9.82 54.48 -15.84
C LEU A 15 9.04 53.45 -14.96
N VAL A 16 9.59 53.09 -13.81
CA VAL A 16 8.89 52.34 -12.79
C VAL A 16 8.09 53.32 -11.93
N MET A 17 6.79 53.40 -12.15
CA MET A 17 5.86 53.98 -11.16
C MET A 17 5.68 53.01 -9.99
N GLY A 18 6.21 53.38 -8.83
CA GLY A 18 6.02 52.68 -7.58
C GLY A 18 4.58 52.82 -7.12
N CYS A 19 3.78 51.74 -7.15
CA CYS A 19 2.58 51.60 -6.36
C CYS A 19 2.97 51.06 -4.97
N ASN A 20 2.94 51.92 -3.96
CA ASN A 20 2.97 51.52 -2.56
C ASN A 20 1.75 50.68 -2.25
N ARG A 21 1.93 49.36 -2.09
CA ARG A 21 0.96 48.48 -1.39
C ARG A 21 1.24 48.59 0.10
N PRO A 22 0.21 48.66 0.97
CA PRO A 22 0.41 48.52 2.40
C PRO A 22 1.03 47.15 2.71
N ASP A 23 2.06 47.19 3.53
CA ASP A 23 2.76 46.00 4.06
C ASP A 23 1.84 45.34 5.07
N ASP A 24 1.00 44.39 4.63
CA ASP A 24 0.30 43.44 5.51
C ASP A 24 1.33 42.40 5.93
N GLY A 25 2.13 42.75 6.92
CA GLY A 25 3.10 41.91 7.60
C GLY A 25 2.44 40.78 8.40
N GLY A 26 1.80 39.88 7.72
CA GLY A 26 1.34 38.59 8.23
C GLY A 26 2.29 37.47 7.84
N ASN A 27 3.51 37.48 8.40
CA ASN A 27 4.39 36.33 8.33
C ASN A 27 3.88 35.27 9.33
N THR A 28 2.84 34.53 8.98
CA THR A 28 2.42 33.34 9.73
C THR A 28 3.35 32.19 9.30
N ASN A 29 4.59 32.20 9.79
CA ASN A 29 5.36 30.99 9.99
C ASN A 29 4.65 30.19 11.09
N THR A 30 3.50 29.61 10.79
CA THR A 30 2.94 28.55 11.62
C THR A 30 3.83 27.33 11.38
N GLU A 31 4.69 27.02 12.33
CA GLU A 31 5.33 25.70 12.35
C GLU A 31 4.22 24.64 12.17
N PRO A 32 4.46 23.58 11.39
CA PRO A 32 3.47 22.53 11.21
C PRO A 32 3.03 22.00 12.59
N GLU A 33 1.73 21.91 12.81
CA GLU A 33 1.14 21.46 14.07
C GLU A 33 1.70 20.06 14.42
N GLU A 34 2.15 19.90 15.64
CA GLU A 34 2.64 18.61 16.16
C GLU A 34 1.49 17.62 16.27
N VAL A 35 1.64 16.43 15.69
CA VAL A 35 0.61 15.39 15.66
C VAL A 35 1.06 14.18 16.47
N THR A 36 0.24 13.75 17.41
CA THR A 36 0.42 12.49 18.13
C THR A 36 -0.49 11.42 17.53
N LEU A 37 0.11 10.31 17.11
CA LEU A 37 -0.56 9.11 16.59
C LEU A 37 -0.51 7.99 17.62
N SER A 38 -1.57 7.20 17.68
CA SER A 38 -1.63 6.00 18.52
C SER A 38 -1.45 4.76 17.64
N ILE A 39 -0.38 4.00 17.88
CA ILE A 39 -0.13 2.70 17.21
C ILE A 39 -0.72 1.56 18.05
N VAL A 40 -1.21 0.50 17.35
CA VAL A 40 -1.84 -0.68 17.99
C VAL A 40 -0.88 -1.42 18.91
N ASP A 41 0.34 -1.65 18.46
CA ASP A 41 1.36 -2.28 19.27
C ASP A 41 2.25 -1.25 19.96
N LYS A 42 2.04 -1.04 21.25
CA LYS A 42 2.84 -0.09 22.05
C LYS A 42 4.30 -0.49 22.17
N SER A 43 4.61 -1.80 21.98
CA SER A 43 5.96 -2.36 21.94
C SER A 43 6.58 -2.33 20.56
N ALA A 44 5.93 -1.71 19.57
CA ALA A 44 6.44 -1.64 18.19
C ALA A 44 7.89 -1.11 18.15
N THR A 45 8.70 -1.70 17.25
CA THR A 45 10.10 -1.30 17.05
C THR A 45 10.23 0.18 16.68
N ALA A 46 11.40 0.76 16.89
CA ALA A 46 11.64 2.16 16.51
C ALA A 46 11.40 2.39 15.01
N GLU A 47 11.81 1.43 14.17
CA GLU A 47 11.62 1.46 12.72
C GLU A 47 10.14 1.36 12.34
N THR A 48 9.34 0.57 13.07
CA THR A 48 7.89 0.45 12.84
C THR A 48 7.16 1.73 13.20
N LYS A 49 7.50 2.34 14.35
CA LYS A 49 6.97 3.66 14.75
C LYS A 49 7.39 4.74 13.74
N ALA A 50 8.64 4.69 13.26
CA ALA A 50 9.13 5.61 12.24
C ALA A 50 8.36 5.47 10.93
N LEU A 51 8.18 4.24 10.43
CA LEU A 51 7.35 4.00 9.25
C LEU A 51 5.93 4.54 9.45
N TYR A 52 5.30 4.27 10.59
CA TYR A 52 3.95 4.73 10.89
C TYR A 52 3.85 6.27 10.87
N SER A 53 4.85 6.96 11.43
CA SER A 53 4.92 8.43 11.40
C SER A 53 5.07 8.98 9.98
N ASN A 54 5.89 8.33 9.14
CA ASN A 54 6.10 8.74 7.76
C ASN A 54 4.89 8.44 6.87
N LEU A 55 4.16 7.33 7.10
CA LEU A 55 2.88 7.07 6.43
C LEU A 55 1.87 8.19 6.69
N TRP A 56 1.88 8.79 7.87
CA TRP A 56 1.05 9.96 8.16
C TRP A 56 1.58 11.22 7.49
N ALA A 57 2.87 11.48 7.57
CA ALA A 57 3.47 12.72 7.08
C ALA A 57 3.40 12.86 5.55
N ILE A 58 3.69 11.77 4.82
CA ILE A 58 3.78 11.78 3.35
C ILE A 58 2.46 12.17 2.67
N ARG A 59 1.32 11.87 3.30
CA ARG A 59 -0.02 12.20 2.78
C ARG A 59 -0.29 13.70 2.68
N GLU A 60 0.52 14.53 3.29
CA GLU A 60 0.40 15.99 3.23
C GLU A 60 0.95 16.57 1.92
N THR A 61 1.90 15.88 1.31
CA THR A 61 2.63 16.35 0.13
C THR A 61 2.38 15.49 -1.11
N GLY A 62 1.98 14.24 -0.94
CA GLY A 62 1.73 13.32 -2.05
C GLY A 62 1.40 11.90 -1.56
N TRP A 63 1.68 10.91 -2.40
CA TRP A 63 1.41 9.51 -2.13
C TRP A 63 2.45 8.60 -2.80
N MET A 64 2.69 7.45 -2.21
CA MET A 64 3.65 6.45 -2.69
C MET A 64 3.00 5.56 -3.74
N PHE A 65 3.65 5.40 -4.90
CA PHE A 65 3.28 4.38 -5.88
C PHE A 65 3.79 3.01 -5.42
N GLY A 66 2.93 2.00 -5.48
CA GLY A 66 3.25 0.61 -5.16
C GLY A 66 2.83 -0.36 -6.24
N HIS A 67 3.53 -1.49 -6.30
CA HIS A 67 3.22 -2.57 -7.24
C HIS A 67 3.39 -3.93 -6.55
N HIS A 68 2.40 -4.79 -6.69
CA HIS A 68 2.40 -6.13 -6.09
C HIS A 68 3.35 -7.06 -6.84
N ASP A 69 4.20 -7.79 -6.11
CA ASP A 69 5.19 -8.75 -6.60
C ASP A 69 6.28 -8.20 -7.56
N ASP A 70 6.39 -6.87 -7.73
CA ASP A 70 7.23 -6.22 -8.75
C ASP A 70 8.75 -6.46 -8.62
N LEU A 71 9.23 -6.99 -7.51
CA LEU A 71 10.64 -7.38 -7.35
C LEU A 71 10.89 -8.87 -7.57
N MET A 72 9.83 -9.67 -7.65
CA MET A 72 9.90 -11.10 -7.75
C MET A 72 9.76 -11.58 -9.19
N TYR A 73 8.81 -11.01 -9.89
CA TYR A 73 8.55 -11.25 -11.30
C TYR A 73 7.78 -10.08 -11.92
N GLY A 74 7.82 -9.99 -13.23
CA GLY A 74 7.02 -9.08 -14.03
C GLY A 74 6.42 -9.77 -15.25
N ARG A 75 5.89 -9.00 -16.16
CA ARG A 75 5.19 -9.54 -17.33
C ARG A 75 6.04 -10.52 -18.14
N LYS A 76 7.36 -10.26 -18.30
CA LYS A 76 8.25 -11.01 -19.18
C LYS A 76 9.49 -11.60 -18.52
N TRP A 77 9.63 -11.48 -17.21
CA TRP A 77 10.81 -11.93 -16.47
C TRP A 77 10.38 -12.53 -15.12
N TYR A 78 11.24 -13.41 -14.57
CA TYR A 78 11.00 -14.09 -13.31
C TYR A 78 12.33 -14.31 -12.58
N GLY A 79 12.43 -13.80 -11.35
CA GLY A 79 13.60 -14.02 -10.49
C GLY A 79 14.87 -13.29 -10.93
N ASP A 80 14.80 -12.37 -11.89
CA ASP A 80 15.96 -11.65 -12.39
C ASP A 80 16.51 -10.70 -11.31
N GLU A 81 17.81 -10.66 -11.13
CA GLU A 81 18.45 -9.78 -10.16
C GLU A 81 18.18 -8.32 -10.47
N GLY A 82 17.59 -7.61 -9.48
CA GLY A 82 17.19 -6.20 -9.63
C GLY A 82 16.05 -5.98 -10.64
N GLY A 83 15.31 -7.03 -11.00
CA GLY A 83 14.13 -6.97 -11.85
C GLY A 83 13.03 -6.10 -11.24
N SER A 84 12.28 -5.40 -12.09
CA SER A 84 11.07 -4.65 -11.78
C SER A 84 10.47 -4.13 -13.08
N ASP A 85 9.18 -4.38 -13.33
CA ASP A 85 8.49 -3.80 -14.47
C ASP A 85 8.41 -2.26 -14.36
N THR A 86 8.17 -1.76 -13.14
CA THR A 86 8.17 -0.32 -12.83
C THR A 86 9.51 0.31 -13.20
N LYS A 87 10.61 -0.24 -12.69
CA LYS A 87 11.96 0.28 -12.96
C LYS A 87 12.32 0.19 -14.44
N ALA A 88 11.95 -0.89 -15.09
CA ALA A 88 12.24 -1.07 -16.51
C ALA A 88 11.57 -0.01 -17.40
N VAL A 89 10.45 0.60 -16.92
CA VAL A 89 9.73 1.66 -17.63
C VAL A 89 10.23 3.06 -17.26
N CYS A 90 10.33 3.39 -15.95
CA CYS A 90 10.64 4.76 -15.53
C CYS A 90 12.05 4.96 -14.96
N GLY A 91 12.84 3.89 -14.83
CA GLY A 91 14.21 3.94 -14.31
C GLY A 91 14.31 3.91 -12.79
N ASP A 92 13.19 3.79 -12.06
CA ASP A 92 13.14 3.74 -10.61
C ASP A 92 12.18 2.64 -10.12
N TYR A 93 12.43 2.12 -8.91
CA TYR A 93 11.56 1.13 -8.27
C TYR A 93 10.28 1.78 -7.72
N PRO A 94 9.18 1.01 -7.53
CA PRO A 94 8.04 1.51 -6.78
C PRO A 94 8.47 1.88 -5.35
N ALA A 95 7.75 2.81 -4.74
CA ALA A 95 7.97 3.17 -3.34
C ALA A 95 7.48 2.09 -2.36
N VAL A 96 6.45 1.33 -2.77
CA VAL A 96 5.88 0.23 -1.97
C VAL A 96 6.03 -1.09 -2.73
N TYR A 97 6.67 -2.06 -2.10
CA TYR A 97 6.68 -3.45 -2.53
C TYR A 97 5.60 -4.22 -1.78
N ALA A 98 4.57 -4.64 -2.49
CA ALA A 98 3.51 -5.46 -1.92
C ALA A 98 3.67 -6.94 -2.34
N LEU A 99 3.27 -7.87 -1.46
CA LEU A 99 3.38 -9.30 -1.71
C LEU A 99 2.39 -10.12 -0.88
N ASP A 100 2.23 -11.40 -1.23
CA ASP A 100 1.48 -12.37 -0.43
C ASP A 100 2.43 -13.22 0.42
N VAL A 101 2.11 -13.37 1.71
CA VAL A 101 2.93 -14.14 2.66
C VAL A 101 2.34 -15.51 3.02
N SER A 102 1.22 -15.89 2.42
CA SER A 102 0.50 -17.14 2.75
C SER A 102 1.37 -18.39 2.58
N THR A 103 2.26 -18.42 1.58
CA THR A 103 3.15 -19.55 1.33
C THR A 103 4.17 -19.78 2.43
N PHE A 104 4.50 -18.76 3.24
CA PHE A 104 5.31 -18.94 4.45
C PHE A 104 4.51 -19.57 5.59
N MET A 105 3.19 -19.41 5.58
CA MET A 105 2.28 -19.91 6.63
C MET A 105 1.84 -21.33 6.32
N ASP A 106 1.38 -21.58 5.11
CA ASP A 106 0.96 -22.89 4.63
C ASP A 106 1.59 -23.18 3.25
N GLU A 107 2.51 -24.11 3.20
CA GLU A 107 3.23 -24.53 1.98
C GLU A 107 2.32 -25.11 0.88
N ARG A 108 1.06 -25.43 1.22
CA ARG A 108 0.06 -25.92 0.26
C ARG A 108 -0.67 -24.80 -0.47
N VAL A 109 -0.43 -23.52 -0.10
CA VAL A 109 -1.03 -22.39 -0.82
C VAL A 109 -0.49 -22.38 -2.24
N ASP A 110 -1.39 -22.54 -3.20
CA ASP A 110 -1.09 -22.33 -4.62
C ASP A 110 -1.24 -20.84 -4.94
N SER A 111 -0.14 -20.12 -4.85
CA SER A 111 -0.08 -18.71 -5.26
C SER A 111 0.33 -18.55 -6.73
N GLY A 112 0.50 -19.67 -7.45
CA GLY A 112 1.12 -19.70 -8.78
C GLY A 112 2.61 -19.37 -8.75
N ASP A 113 3.17 -19.23 -7.56
CA ASP A 113 4.54 -18.84 -7.29
C ASP A 113 4.88 -19.13 -5.83
N SER A 114 5.57 -20.22 -5.58
CA SER A 114 5.89 -20.75 -4.25
C SER A 114 7.34 -20.53 -3.82
N ASP A 115 8.11 -19.68 -4.52
CA ASP A 115 9.51 -19.43 -4.21
C ASP A 115 9.66 -18.48 -3.00
N ASN A 116 9.61 -19.07 -1.80
CA ASN A 116 9.76 -18.34 -0.55
C ASN A 116 11.16 -17.77 -0.35
N ASP A 117 12.20 -18.39 -0.89
CA ASP A 117 13.56 -17.86 -0.79
C ASP A 117 13.69 -16.58 -1.62
N LEU A 118 13.11 -16.56 -2.82
CA LEU A 118 13.05 -15.37 -3.65
C LEU A 118 12.21 -14.27 -3.00
N ARG A 119 11.03 -14.60 -2.42
CA ARG A 119 10.22 -13.63 -1.67
C ARG A 119 10.99 -13.00 -0.52
N LEU A 120 11.66 -13.83 0.29
CA LEU A 120 12.45 -13.35 1.41
C LEU A 120 13.60 -12.45 0.96
N LYS A 121 14.28 -12.81 -0.14
CA LYS A 121 15.31 -11.98 -0.78
C LYS A 121 14.72 -10.63 -1.20
N CYS A 122 13.60 -10.62 -1.93
CA CYS A 122 12.93 -9.41 -2.39
C CYS A 122 12.49 -8.50 -1.23
N MET A 123 11.95 -9.05 -0.14
CA MET A 123 11.60 -8.26 1.06
C MET A 123 12.81 -7.56 1.66
N LYS A 124 13.95 -8.25 1.80
CA LYS A 124 15.19 -7.66 2.32
C LYS A 124 15.73 -6.57 1.39
N GLU A 125 15.76 -6.85 0.09
CA GLU A 125 16.21 -5.88 -0.91
C GLU A 125 15.32 -4.65 -0.98
N ALA A 126 14.00 -4.80 -0.84
CA ALA A 126 13.08 -3.68 -0.77
C ALA A 126 13.39 -2.76 0.41
N TYR A 127 13.55 -3.33 1.61
CA TYR A 127 13.92 -2.58 2.81
C TYR A 127 15.27 -1.88 2.65
N ASP A 128 16.30 -2.60 2.18
CA ASP A 128 17.64 -2.07 2.01
C ASP A 128 17.72 -0.94 0.97
N ARG A 129 16.74 -0.88 0.03
CA ARG A 129 16.55 0.26 -0.87
C ARG A 129 15.74 1.41 -0.26
N GLY A 130 15.21 1.26 0.94
CA GLY A 130 14.34 2.25 1.59
C GLY A 130 12.86 2.16 1.20
N MET A 131 12.45 1.14 0.44
CA MET A 131 11.06 0.91 0.06
C MET A 131 10.22 0.47 1.26
N VAL A 132 8.92 0.73 1.20
CA VAL A 132 7.93 0.26 2.17
C VAL A 132 7.44 -1.13 1.78
N ILE A 133 7.28 -2.04 2.76
CA ILE A 133 6.77 -3.38 2.52
C ILE A 133 5.33 -3.48 3.00
N MET A 134 4.43 -3.97 2.13
CA MET A 134 3.05 -4.30 2.46
C MET A 134 2.78 -5.78 2.16
N ALA A 135 2.18 -6.51 3.10
CA ALA A 135 1.88 -7.92 2.96
C ALA A 135 0.39 -8.20 3.13
N CYS A 136 -0.17 -9.01 2.23
CA CYS A 136 -1.48 -9.64 2.40
C CYS A 136 -1.34 -11.15 2.60
N MET A 137 -2.46 -11.84 2.82
CA MET A 137 -2.48 -13.30 2.89
C MET A 137 -3.75 -13.87 2.25
N HIS A 138 -3.59 -14.68 1.20
CA HIS A 138 -4.63 -15.55 0.65
C HIS A 138 -4.49 -16.95 1.26
N LEU A 139 -4.77 -17.05 2.55
CA LEU A 139 -4.51 -18.25 3.33
C LEU A 139 -5.57 -19.31 3.08
N ASN A 140 -5.15 -20.57 2.92
CA ASN A 140 -6.04 -21.71 2.79
C ASN A 140 -7.05 -21.78 3.93
N ASN A 141 -8.19 -22.44 3.68
CA ASN A 141 -9.22 -22.67 4.70
C ASN A 141 -8.71 -23.71 5.73
N PRO A 142 -8.51 -23.35 7.00
CA PRO A 142 -7.93 -24.26 7.99
C PRO A 142 -8.86 -25.40 8.41
N LEU A 143 -10.19 -25.23 8.22
CA LEU A 143 -11.18 -26.25 8.56
C LEU A 143 -11.32 -27.31 7.45
N THR A 144 -11.52 -26.84 6.21
CA THR A 144 -11.83 -27.72 5.08
C THR A 144 -10.57 -28.22 4.37
N GLY A 145 -9.49 -27.45 4.44
CA GLY A 145 -8.25 -27.69 3.68
C GLY A 145 -8.31 -27.21 2.23
N GLY A 146 -9.39 -26.53 1.81
CA GLY A 146 -9.51 -25.84 0.54
C GLY A 146 -8.68 -24.54 0.51
N ASP A 147 -8.73 -23.81 -0.61
CA ASP A 147 -8.01 -22.55 -0.80
C ASP A 147 -8.66 -21.36 -0.05
N ALA A 148 -8.16 -20.16 -0.27
CA ALA A 148 -8.68 -18.93 0.31
C ALA A 148 -10.12 -18.63 -0.12
N TRP A 149 -10.54 -19.09 -1.29
CA TRP A 149 -11.88 -18.93 -1.85
C TRP A 149 -12.86 -20.04 -1.47
N ASP A 150 -12.41 -21.05 -0.72
CA ASP A 150 -13.29 -22.08 -0.20
C ASP A 150 -14.21 -21.52 0.89
N ASN A 151 -15.35 -21.02 0.46
CA ASN A 151 -16.43 -20.47 1.29
C ASN A 151 -17.58 -21.49 1.53
N SER A 152 -17.28 -22.78 1.52
CA SER A 152 -18.26 -23.85 1.66
C SER A 152 -18.77 -24.05 3.09
N SER A 153 -18.07 -23.49 4.10
CA SER A 153 -18.45 -23.64 5.51
C SER A 153 -18.49 -22.29 6.23
N SER A 154 -19.54 -22.08 7.02
CA SER A 154 -19.68 -20.96 7.96
C SER A 154 -19.06 -21.24 9.35
N GLU A 155 -18.53 -22.45 9.58
CA GLU A 155 -18.00 -22.86 10.87
C GLU A 155 -16.52 -22.54 11.06
N VAL A 156 -15.81 -22.10 10.01
CA VAL A 156 -14.35 -21.92 10.01
C VAL A 156 -13.90 -21.02 11.16
N VAL A 157 -14.48 -19.82 11.25
CA VAL A 157 -14.09 -18.85 12.28
C VAL A 157 -14.54 -19.27 13.67
N ALA A 158 -15.73 -19.87 13.78
CA ALA A 158 -16.18 -20.44 15.06
C ALA A 158 -15.21 -21.52 15.58
N GLN A 159 -14.70 -22.38 14.70
CA GLN A 159 -13.72 -23.40 15.05
C GLN A 159 -12.35 -22.81 15.39
N ILE A 160 -11.88 -21.78 14.65
CA ILE A 160 -10.64 -21.05 15.01
C ILE A 160 -10.75 -20.47 16.43
N LEU A 161 -11.90 -19.93 16.80
CA LEU A 161 -12.12 -19.30 18.10
C LEU A 161 -12.44 -20.30 19.23
N THR A 162 -12.64 -21.58 18.90
CA THR A 162 -12.89 -22.63 19.89
C THR A 162 -11.58 -23.21 20.41
N GLY A 163 -11.29 -22.97 21.71
CA GLY A 163 -10.05 -23.41 22.34
C GLY A 163 -9.80 -24.92 22.21
N GLY A 164 -8.66 -25.29 21.62
CA GLY A 164 -8.22 -26.68 21.46
C GLY A 164 -8.86 -27.42 20.28
N SER A 165 -9.66 -26.78 19.43
CA SER A 165 -10.14 -27.39 18.19
C SER A 165 -8.99 -27.69 17.23
N GLU A 166 -9.12 -28.71 16.39
CA GLU A 166 -8.12 -29.04 15.37
C GLU A 166 -7.88 -27.87 14.41
N THR A 167 -8.93 -27.11 14.09
CA THR A 167 -8.87 -25.92 13.24
C THR A 167 -8.07 -24.81 13.90
N GLN A 168 -8.29 -24.55 15.21
CA GLN A 168 -7.50 -23.58 15.95
C GLN A 168 -6.02 -23.98 16.02
N VAL A 169 -5.73 -25.25 16.34
CA VAL A 169 -4.36 -25.76 16.42
C VAL A 169 -3.62 -25.57 15.08
N LYS A 170 -4.30 -25.91 13.97
CA LYS A 170 -3.75 -25.70 12.64
C LYS A 170 -3.52 -24.21 12.33
N PHE A 171 -4.52 -23.38 12.59
CA PHE A 171 -4.42 -21.94 12.36
C PHE A 171 -3.29 -21.31 13.18
N ASN A 172 -3.15 -21.70 14.46
CA ASN A 172 -2.06 -21.23 15.31
C ASN A 172 -0.68 -21.64 14.78
N LEU A 173 -0.54 -22.87 14.26
CA LEU A 173 0.71 -23.28 13.63
C LEU A 173 1.09 -22.36 12.46
N TRP A 174 0.11 -21.92 11.66
CA TRP A 174 0.36 -20.96 10.58
C TRP A 174 0.74 -19.58 11.12
N LEU A 175 0.09 -19.13 12.20
CA LEU A 175 0.43 -17.87 12.86
C LEU A 175 1.85 -17.94 13.48
N ASP A 176 2.27 -19.08 14.04
CA ASP A 176 3.63 -19.27 14.57
C ASP A 176 4.68 -19.17 13.46
N ARG A 177 4.39 -19.71 12.28
CA ARG A 177 5.27 -19.59 11.10
C ARG A 177 5.38 -18.13 10.65
N LEU A 178 4.25 -17.39 10.59
CA LEU A 178 4.25 -15.96 10.28
C LEU A 178 5.03 -15.16 11.33
N ALA A 179 4.85 -15.47 12.62
CA ALA A 179 5.59 -14.83 13.70
C ALA A 179 7.09 -15.12 13.60
N THR A 180 7.48 -16.31 13.21
CA THR A 180 8.88 -16.71 12.99
C THR A 180 9.48 -15.91 11.82
N LEU A 181 8.76 -15.82 10.70
CA LEU A 181 9.16 -14.98 9.56
C LEU A 181 9.36 -13.52 10.01
N ALA A 182 8.34 -12.92 10.63
CA ALA A 182 8.36 -11.50 10.98
C ALA A 182 9.51 -11.15 11.94
N LYS A 183 9.74 -11.98 12.97
CA LYS A 183 10.83 -11.79 13.94
C LYS A 183 12.22 -12.02 13.32
N GLY A 184 12.31 -12.95 12.35
CA GLY A 184 13.55 -13.29 11.66
C GLY A 184 13.90 -12.36 10.49
N LEU A 185 12.94 -11.58 10.00
CA LEU A 185 13.13 -10.71 8.85
C LEU A 185 13.92 -9.46 9.25
N ARG A 186 15.17 -9.38 8.76
CA ARG A 186 16.11 -8.29 9.06
C ARG A 186 16.73 -7.72 7.81
N GLY A 187 16.91 -6.40 7.80
CA GLY A 187 17.67 -5.70 6.80
C GLY A 187 19.18 -5.93 6.94
N SER A 188 19.94 -5.38 6.03
CA SER A 188 21.41 -5.41 6.07
C SER A 188 21.99 -4.66 7.28
N ASP A 189 21.24 -3.74 7.86
CA ASP A 189 21.54 -3.01 9.10
C ASP A 189 21.26 -3.82 10.38
N GLY A 190 20.77 -5.05 10.26
CA GLY A 190 20.41 -5.96 11.35
C GLY A 190 19.09 -5.64 12.06
N LYS A 191 18.37 -4.59 11.65
CA LYS A 191 17.09 -4.19 12.25
C LYS A 191 15.93 -5.02 11.71
N ASN A 192 14.88 -5.18 12.52
CA ASN A 192 13.67 -5.82 12.05
C ASN A 192 12.98 -4.95 10.99
N ILE A 193 12.60 -5.57 9.89
CA ILE A 193 11.92 -4.92 8.78
C ILE A 193 10.46 -4.69 9.14
N PRO A 194 9.96 -3.44 9.15
CA PRO A 194 8.55 -3.16 9.35
C PRO A 194 7.70 -3.62 8.17
N ILE A 195 6.51 -4.12 8.45
CA ILE A 195 5.55 -4.60 7.44
C ILE A 195 4.18 -3.98 7.70
N ILE A 196 3.57 -3.37 6.69
CA ILE A 196 2.14 -3.08 6.69
C ILE A 196 1.42 -4.41 6.46
N MET A 197 0.94 -5.03 7.54
CA MET A 197 0.29 -6.34 7.49
C MET A 197 -1.20 -6.21 7.29
N ARG A 198 -1.73 -6.76 6.22
CA ARG A 198 -3.09 -6.66 5.74
C ARG A 198 -3.77 -8.05 5.72
N PRO A 199 -4.13 -8.60 6.90
CA PRO A 199 -4.79 -9.89 6.98
C PRO A 199 -6.26 -9.78 6.60
N PHE A 200 -6.87 -10.86 6.14
CA PHE A 200 -8.31 -10.99 5.91
C PHE A 200 -8.91 -9.82 5.10
N HIS A 201 -8.18 -9.36 4.08
CA HIS A 201 -8.61 -8.26 3.21
C HIS A 201 -9.93 -8.62 2.48
N GLU A 202 -10.60 -7.60 1.93
CA GLU A 202 -11.87 -7.76 1.21
C GLU A 202 -12.97 -8.51 2.01
N HIS A 203 -12.92 -8.39 3.33
CA HIS A 203 -13.78 -9.12 4.28
C HIS A 203 -15.27 -8.85 4.13
N ASN A 204 -15.65 -7.77 3.47
CA ASN A 204 -17.03 -7.36 3.22
C ASN A 204 -17.63 -7.97 1.95
N GLN A 205 -16.91 -8.85 1.27
CA GLN A 205 -17.34 -9.62 0.10
C GLN A 205 -17.84 -11.01 0.48
N THR A 206 -17.97 -11.92 -0.50
CA THR A 206 -18.58 -13.24 -0.31
C THR A 206 -17.69 -14.41 -0.73
N TRP A 207 -16.51 -14.16 -1.26
CA TRP A 207 -15.69 -15.20 -1.92
C TRP A 207 -14.66 -15.90 -1.02
N SER A 208 -14.26 -15.34 0.10
CA SER A 208 -13.28 -15.95 1.00
C SER A 208 -13.96 -16.59 2.22
N TRP A 209 -13.25 -17.52 2.88
CA TRP A 209 -13.74 -18.16 4.10
C TRP A 209 -13.85 -17.20 5.31
N TRP A 210 -13.22 -16.01 5.24
CA TRP A 210 -13.34 -14.95 6.25
C TRP A 210 -14.35 -13.85 5.89
N SER A 211 -15.04 -13.99 4.76
CA SER A 211 -15.96 -12.98 4.24
C SER A 211 -17.38 -13.09 4.79
N THR A 212 -18.27 -12.18 4.34
CA THR A 212 -19.67 -12.10 4.83
C THR A 212 -20.51 -13.35 4.61
N ARG A 213 -20.14 -14.20 3.66
CA ARG A 213 -20.83 -15.49 3.44
C ARG A 213 -20.56 -16.48 4.56
N CYS A 214 -19.37 -16.46 5.13
CA CYS A 214 -18.91 -17.47 6.09
C CYS A 214 -18.85 -16.94 7.52
N THR A 215 -18.94 -15.63 7.73
CA THR A 215 -18.78 -15.04 9.06
C THR A 215 -19.81 -13.95 9.33
N THR A 216 -20.30 -13.88 10.55
CA THR A 216 -21.00 -12.70 11.07
C THR A 216 -20.01 -11.57 11.30
N GLU A 217 -20.51 -10.34 11.49
CA GLU A 217 -19.70 -9.20 11.88
C GLU A 217 -18.89 -9.48 13.15
N GLN A 218 -19.53 -10.02 14.18
CA GLN A 218 -18.89 -10.33 15.46
C GLN A 218 -17.80 -11.39 15.33
N GLN A 219 -18.00 -12.40 14.50
CA GLN A 219 -17.00 -13.44 14.24
C GLN A 219 -15.79 -12.87 13.53
N PHE A 220 -15.99 -12.00 12.53
CA PHE A 220 -14.87 -11.35 11.84
C PHE A 220 -14.07 -10.43 12.79
N ILE A 221 -14.76 -9.61 13.58
CA ILE A 221 -14.14 -8.76 14.59
C ILE A 221 -13.31 -9.59 15.58
N ALA A 222 -13.85 -10.73 16.03
CA ALA A 222 -13.14 -11.63 16.94
C ALA A 222 -11.93 -12.29 16.28
N LEU A 223 -12.04 -12.72 15.01
CA LEU A 223 -10.94 -13.28 14.23
C LEU A 223 -9.81 -12.25 14.04
N TRP A 224 -10.16 -11.00 13.70
CA TRP A 224 -9.20 -9.90 13.55
C TRP A 224 -8.44 -9.65 14.86
N ARG A 225 -9.17 -9.51 15.97
CA ARG A 225 -8.56 -9.29 17.28
C ARG A 225 -7.69 -10.47 17.70
N TYR A 226 -8.16 -11.70 17.46
CA TYR A 226 -7.39 -12.91 17.71
C TYR A 226 -6.03 -12.88 16.99
N PHE A 227 -6.03 -12.53 15.71
CA PHE A 227 -4.80 -12.38 14.91
C PHE A 227 -3.84 -11.34 15.52
N VAL A 228 -4.34 -10.14 15.79
CA VAL A 228 -3.52 -9.04 16.34
C VAL A 228 -2.95 -9.40 17.71
N ASP A 229 -3.77 -9.92 18.60
CA ASP A 229 -3.35 -10.29 19.96
C ASP A 229 -2.38 -11.47 19.92
N TYR A 230 -2.58 -12.45 19.03
CA TYR A 230 -1.67 -13.57 18.84
C TYR A 230 -0.29 -13.11 18.36
N MET A 231 -0.22 -12.24 17.35
CA MET A 231 1.04 -11.70 16.84
C MET A 231 1.80 -10.95 17.95
N LYS A 232 1.13 -10.06 18.68
CA LYS A 232 1.72 -9.32 19.80
C LYS A 232 2.22 -10.27 20.91
N ALA A 233 1.42 -11.24 21.31
CA ALA A 233 1.79 -12.25 22.31
C ALA A 233 2.98 -13.12 21.87
N SER A 234 3.13 -13.35 20.54
CA SER A 234 4.27 -14.07 19.95
C SER A 234 5.52 -13.22 19.81
N GLY A 235 5.49 -11.94 20.25
CA GLY A 235 6.64 -11.03 20.20
C GLY A 235 6.90 -10.43 18.82
N VAL A 236 5.89 -10.35 17.97
CA VAL A 236 5.94 -9.64 16.68
C VAL A 236 5.65 -8.17 16.93
N HIS A 237 6.67 -7.33 16.79
CA HIS A 237 6.61 -5.89 17.07
C HIS A 237 6.95 -5.02 15.86
N ASN A 238 6.93 -5.61 14.66
CA ASN A 238 7.25 -4.96 13.40
C ASN A 238 6.07 -4.93 12.41
N PHE A 239 4.83 -5.10 12.90
CA PHE A 239 3.62 -4.97 12.07
C PHE A 239 2.92 -3.63 12.30
N ILE A 240 2.42 -3.04 11.21
CA ILE A 240 1.39 -2.01 11.12
C ILE A 240 0.13 -2.70 10.62
N TYR A 241 -0.93 -2.77 11.43
CA TYR A 241 -2.13 -3.55 11.12
C TYR A 241 -3.07 -2.76 10.21
N ALA A 242 -3.21 -3.21 8.96
CA ALA A 242 -4.01 -2.56 7.92
C ALA A 242 -5.29 -3.34 7.62
N ILE A 243 -6.45 -2.71 7.81
CA ILE A 243 -7.74 -3.26 7.38
C ILE A 243 -8.08 -2.72 5.99
N SER A 244 -8.51 -3.58 5.05
CA SER A 244 -8.84 -3.17 3.69
C SER A 244 -10.10 -3.88 3.18
N PRO A 245 -11.27 -3.26 3.33
CA PRO A 245 -12.48 -3.73 2.66
C PRO A 245 -12.41 -3.48 1.15
N GLN A 246 -13.15 -4.29 0.38
CA GLN A 246 -13.34 -4.03 -1.04
C GLN A 246 -14.40 -2.94 -1.26
N MET A 247 -14.11 -1.99 -2.14
CA MET A 247 -14.89 -0.79 -2.37
C MET A 247 -15.22 -0.57 -3.86
N ASP A 248 -15.69 -1.63 -4.55
CA ASP A 248 -16.01 -1.59 -5.98
C ASP A 248 -17.37 -0.92 -6.30
N LYS A 249 -18.06 -0.43 -5.27
CA LYS A 249 -19.28 0.38 -5.41
C LYS A 249 -19.07 1.71 -4.72
N GLN A 250 -19.92 2.70 -5.07
CA GLN A 250 -19.93 3.96 -4.35
C GLN A 250 -20.30 3.73 -2.88
N LYS A 251 -19.42 4.18 -1.96
CA LYS A 251 -19.49 3.91 -0.54
C LYS A 251 -19.59 5.18 0.28
N VAL A 252 -20.04 5.04 1.52
CA VAL A 252 -20.02 6.06 2.56
C VAL A 252 -19.12 5.61 3.71
N GLU A 253 -18.90 6.49 4.69
CA GLU A 253 -18.01 6.20 5.82
C GLU A 253 -18.40 4.93 6.59
N ALA A 254 -19.71 4.70 6.79
CA ALA A 254 -20.22 3.53 7.48
C ALA A 254 -19.81 2.20 6.80
N ASP A 255 -19.67 2.20 5.47
CA ASP A 255 -19.24 1.00 4.73
C ASP A 255 -17.77 0.65 5.00
N PHE A 256 -16.91 1.65 5.19
CA PHE A 256 -15.51 1.43 5.58
C PHE A 256 -15.38 0.91 7.02
N LEU A 257 -16.35 1.24 7.86
CA LEU A 257 -16.41 0.84 9.27
C LEU A 257 -17.28 -0.40 9.51
N GLU A 258 -17.87 -0.96 8.47
CA GLU A 258 -18.53 -2.26 8.57
C GLU A 258 -17.51 -3.30 9.06
N ARG A 259 -17.87 -4.06 10.09
CA ARG A 259 -17.00 -5.07 10.71
C ARG A 259 -15.70 -4.51 11.32
N TRP A 260 -15.74 -3.22 11.77
CA TRP A 260 -14.59 -2.54 12.35
C TRP A 260 -14.17 -3.13 13.70
N PRO A 261 -12.93 -3.62 13.87
CA PRO A 261 -12.52 -4.31 15.09
C PRO A 261 -12.23 -3.37 16.26
N GLY A 262 -12.30 -2.07 16.06
CA GLY A 262 -12.00 -1.03 17.03
C GLY A 262 -10.69 -0.31 16.74
N ASP A 263 -10.61 0.95 17.16
CA ASP A 263 -9.45 1.83 16.85
C ASP A 263 -8.13 1.32 17.43
N ASN A 264 -8.19 0.53 18.52
CA ASN A 264 -7.02 -0.09 19.16
C ASN A 264 -6.52 -1.36 18.45
N TYR A 265 -7.14 -1.75 17.34
CA TYR A 265 -6.81 -2.95 16.57
C TYR A 265 -6.51 -2.65 15.09
N VAL A 266 -6.50 -1.38 14.71
CA VAL A 266 -6.21 -0.94 13.33
C VAL A 266 -5.27 0.24 13.35
N ASP A 267 -4.19 0.17 12.59
CA ASP A 267 -3.24 1.26 12.38
C ASP A 267 -3.49 1.99 11.07
N PHE A 268 -3.81 1.26 10.01
CA PHE A 268 -3.92 1.77 8.65
C PHE A 268 -5.28 1.42 8.04
N ILE A 269 -5.90 2.38 7.37
CA ILE A 269 -7.19 2.19 6.71
C ILE A 269 -6.96 2.05 5.21
N GLY A 270 -7.05 0.84 4.70
CA GLY A 270 -6.94 0.53 3.28
C GLY A 270 -8.28 0.54 2.56
N MET A 271 -8.23 0.49 1.24
CA MET A 271 -9.32 0.05 0.40
C MET A 271 -8.78 -0.71 -0.81
N ASP A 272 -9.43 -1.81 -1.16
CA ASP A 272 -9.23 -2.52 -2.40
C ASP A 272 -10.34 -2.07 -3.36
N CYS A 273 -9.97 -1.41 -4.46
CA CYS A 273 -10.94 -0.81 -5.38
C CYS A 273 -10.48 -0.95 -6.82
N TYR A 274 -11.14 -1.86 -7.54
CA TYR A 274 -10.82 -2.18 -8.94
C TYR A 274 -11.69 -1.42 -9.96
N GLN A 275 -12.36 -0.35 -9.51
CA GLN A 275 -13.22 0.51 -10.33
C GLN A 275 -12.45 1.70 -10.95
N GLY A 276 -11.17 1.52 -11.25
CA GLY A 276 -10.31 2.55 -11.85
C GLY A 276 -10.77 3.03 -13.24
N ILE A 277 -11.60 2.26 -13.95
CA ILE A 277 -12.25 2.73 -15.18
C ILE A 277 -13.50 3.58 -14.90
N ASN A 278 -14.12 3.42 -13.72
CA ASN A 278 -15.25 4.22 -13.28
C ASN A 278 -14.77 5.28 -12.28
N ASN A 279 -14.23 6.36 -12.79
CA ASN A 279 -13.65 7.42 -11.97
C ASN A 279 -14.62 7.98 -10.92
N ASN A 280 -15.94 7.98 -11.16
CA ASN A 280 -16.91 8.50 -10.19
C ASN A 280 -16.94 7.66 -8.91
N ILE A 281 -16.88 6.32 -9.03
CA ILE A 281 -16.80 5.42 -7.88
C ILE A 281 -15.48 5.63 -7.15
N PHE A 282 -14.37 5.53 -7.87
CA PHE A 282 -13.03 5.66 -7.29
C PHE A 282 -12.81 7.01 -6.61
N VAL A 283 -13.16 8.12 -7.30
CA VAL A 283 -13.08 9.49 -6.75
C VAL A 283 -13.94 9.66 -5.49
N ASN A 284 -15.17 9.12 -5.49
CA ASN A 284 -16.03 9.18 -4.30
C ASN A 284 -15.39 8.45 -3.13
N ASN A 285 -14.94 7.22 -3.35
CA ASN A 285 -14.41 6.38 -2.29
C ASN A 285 -13.09 6.95 -1.73
N LEU A 286 -12.23 7.52 -2.57
CA LEU A 286 -11.05 8.26 -2.14
C LEU A 286 -11.40 9.48 -1.26
N LYS A 287 -12.48 10.23 -1.59
CA LYS A 287 -12.95 11.35 -0.76
C LYS A 287 -13.39 10.89 0.62
N VAL A 288 -14.15 9.80 0.67
CA VAL A 288 -14.63 9.23 1.94
C VAL A 288 -13.45 8.74 2.78
N LEU A 289 -12.56 7.96 2.19
CA LEU A 289 -11.38 7.43 2.88
C LEU A 289 -10.45 8.53 3.40
N SER A 290 -10.23 9.60 2.60
CA SER A 290 -9.43 10.76 3.00
C SER A 290 -9.97 11.47 4.23
N LYS A 291 -11.30 11.65 4.31
CA LYS A 291 -11.97 12.23 5.48
C LYS A 291 -11.86 11.31 6.69
N LEU A 292 -12.13 10.02 6.51
CA LEU A 292 -12.07 9.02 7.57
C LEU A 292 -10.67 8.91 8.17
N SER A 293 -9.63 8.88 7.33
CA SER A 293 -8.22 8.89 7.72
C SER A 293 -7.91 10.06 8.65
N THR A 294 -8.34 11.26 8.26
CA THR A 294 -8.12 12.48 9.05
C THR A 294 -8.89 12.46 10.38
N ALA A 295 -10.16 12.05 10.36
CA ALA A 295 -11.00 11.99 11.54
C ALA A 295 -10.49 10.97 12.57
N LYS A 296 -10.00 9.82 12.12
CA LYS A 296 -9.47 8.76 12.99
C LYS A 296 -7.98 8.92 13.34
N LYS A 297 -7.29 9.91 12.77
CA LYS A 297 -5.84 10.08 12.89
C LYS A 297 -5.07 8.80 12.56
N LYS A 298 -5.45 8.14 11.47
CA LYS A 298 -4.80 6.93 10.96
C LYS A 298 -4.38 7.15 9.51
N PRO A 299 -3.15 6.81 9.10
CA PRO A 299 -2.78 6.82 7.69
C PRO A 299 -3.70 5.90 6.90
N ALA A 300 -3.91 6.22 5.63
CA ALA A 300 -4.79 5.47 4.75
C ALA A 300 -4.28 5.44 3.31
N GLY A 301 -4.74 4.49 2.52
CA GLY A 301 -4.37 4.39 1.12
C GLY A 301 -5.17 3.36 0.35
N VAL A 302 -4.93 3.32 -0.95
CA VAL A 302 -5.46 2.29 -1.84
C VAL A 302 -4.51 1.10 -1.77
N THR A 303 -4.97 0.01 -1.18
CA THR A 303 -4.15 -1.17 -0.90
C THR A 303 -4.14 -2.17 -2.05
N GLU A 304 -5.17 -2.14 -2.89
CA GLU A 304 -5.21 -2.81 -4.19
C GLU A 304 -6.05 -2.01 -5.19
N THR A 305 -5.56 -1.92 -6.41
CA THR A 305 -6.30 -1.35 -7.54
C THR A 305 -5.75 -1.81 -8.87
N GLY A 306 -6.44 -1.45 -9.94
CA GLY A 306 -6.05 -1.69 -11.31
C GLY A 306 -7.23 -2.04 -12.19
N VAL A 307 -6.93 -2.26 -13.46
CA VAL A 307 -7.86 -2.82 -14.45
C VAL A 307 -7.13 -3.94 -15.17
N GLU A 308 -7.64 -5.15 -15.08
CA GLU A 308 -7.01 -6.29 -15.75
C GLU A 308 -6.91 -6.04 -17.24
N GLY A 309 -5.72 -6.16 -17.78
CA GLY A 309 -5.47 -6.06 -19.21
C GLY A 309 -5.82 -4.71 -19.84
N PHE A 310 -5.73 -3.62 -19.08
CA PHE A 310 -6.10 -2.29 -19.56
C PHE A 310 -5.31 -1.87 -20.81
N LYS A 311 -5.96 -1.07 -21.67
CA LYS A 311 -5.40 -0.58 -22.94
C LYS A 311 -5.53 0.94 -23.10
N ASN A 312 -5.89 1.65 -22.03
CA ASN A 312 -5.94 3.10 -22.05
C ASN A 312 -4.50 3.67 -21.97
N ALA A 313 -4.09 4.41 -22.98
CA ALA A 313 -2.77 5.02 -23.02
C ALA A 313 -2.57 6.07 -21.90
N ASP A 314 -3.64 6.81 -21.55
CA ASP A 314 -3.62 7.90 -20.56
C ASP A 314 -4.02 7.44 -19.16
N TYR A 315 -4.05 6.11 -18.92
CA TYR A 315 -4.58 5.51 -17.69
C TYR A 315 -3.99 6.11 -16.41
N TRP A 316 -2.68 6.28 -16.35
CA TRP A 316 -1.98 6.72 -15.16
C TRP A 316 -2.31 8.16 -14.76
N ILE A 317 -2.58 9.01 -15.71
CA ILE A 317 -2.95 10.40 -15.46
C ILE A 317 -4.45 10.53 -15.23
N THR A 318 -5.28 9.92 -16.11
CA THR A 318 -6.74 10.11 -16.06
C THR A 318 -7.43 9.29 -14.98
N ASN A 319 -6.96 8.05 -14.76
CA ASN A 319 -7.61 7.08 -13.87
C ASN A 319 -6.95 6.98 -12.50
N ILE A 320 -5.68 7.38 -12.35
CA ILE A 320 -4.94 7.30 -11.10
C ILE A 320 -4.57 8.68 -10.57
N ALA A 321 -3.72 9.46 -11.26
CA ALA A 321 -3.22 10.73 -10.72
C ALA A 321 -4.33 11.76 -10.47
N ALA A 322 -5.23 11.95 -11.42
CA ALA A 322 -6.32 12.92 -11.29
C ALA A 322 -7.28 12.59 -10.12
N PRO A 323 -7.76 11.34 -9.92
CA PRO A 323 -8.51 10.96 -8.73
C PRO A 323 -7.75 11.13 -7.41
N MET A 324 -6.45 10.84 -7.37
CA MET A 324 -5.61 10.93 -6.18
C MET A 324 -5.26 12.37 -5.78
N ALA A 325 -5.29 13.30 -6.74
CA ALA A 325 -4.88 14.69 -6.51
C ALA A 325 -5.62 15.34 -5.33
N GLY A 326 -4.85 15.88 -4.39
CA GLY A 326 -5.38 16.56 -3.19
C GLY A 326 -6.05 15.63 -2.17
N ARG A 327 -5.87 14.31 -2.28
CA ARG A 327 -6.34 13.33 -1.29
C ARG A 327 -5.27 13.08 -0.23
N LYS A 328 -5.68 12.94 1.02
CA LYS A 328 -4.80 12.60 2.13
C LYS A 328 -4.58 11.09 2.18
N MET A 329 -3.81 10.59 1.21
CA MET A 329 -3.46 9.17 1.06
C MET A 329 -1.96 8.97 1.20
N SER A 330 -1.55 7.90 1.88
CA SER A 330 -0.14 7.55 2.03
C SER A 330 0.40 6.79 0.82
N LEU A 331 -0.44 5.96 0.19
CA LEU A 331 -0.03 5.06 -0.89
C LEU A 331 -1.20 4.69 -1.82
N LEU A 332 -0.82 4.21 -3.01
CA LEU A 332 -1.68 3.47 -3.93
C LEU A 332 -0.86 2.30 -4.49
N VAL A 333 -1.39 1.08 -4.36
CA VAL A 333 -0.74 -0.15 -4.83
C VAL A 333 -1.57 -0.77 -5.94
N THR A 334 -0.92 -1.00 -7.08
CA THR A 334 -1.52 -1.77 -8.18
C THR A 334 -1.33 -3.27 -7.96
N TRP A 335 -2.31 -4.07 -8.41
CA TRP A 335 -2.16 -5.52 -8.41
C TRP A 335 -1.05 -5.96 -9.35
N ARG A 336 -0.65 -7.24 -9.25
CA ARG A 336 0.51 -7.83 -9.93
C ARG A 336 0.39 -7.92 -11.44
N ASN A 337 1.53 -7.96 -12.10
CA ASN A 337 1.66 -8.42 -13.48
C ASN A 337 2.07 -9.89 -13.46
N LYS A 338 1.15 -10.81 -13.81
CA LYS A 338 1.49 -12.25 -13.88
C LYS A 338 2.58 -12.48 -14.92
N TYR A 339 3.56 -13.31 -14.57
CA TYR A 339 4.57 -13.77 -15.53
C TYR A 339 3.92 -14.48 -16.70
N ASP A 340 4.07 -13.93 -17.89
CA ASP A 340 3.54 -14.45 -19.15
C ASP A 340 4.39 -13.91 -20.32
N PRO A 341 5.58 -14.50 -20.56
CA PRO A 341 6.53 -14.00 -21.55
C PRO A 341 6.01 -14.07 -22.99
N MET A 342 4.98 -14.89 -23.21
CA MET A 342 4.32 -15.01 -24.52
C MET A 342 3.13 -14.04 -24.69
N GLU A 343 2.79 -13.28 -23.65
CA GLU A 343 1.69 -12.30 -23.63
C GLU A 343 0.33 -12.87 -24.10
N GLN A 344 0.03 -14.11 -23.69
CA GLN A 344 -1.20 -14.82 -24.08
C GLN A 344 -2.41 -14.44 -23.23
N GLY A 345 -2.18 -14.03 -21.98
CA GLY A 345 -3.21 -13.66 -21.02
C GLY A 345 -3.31 -12.15 -20.79
N THR A 346 -4.31 -11.77 -20.02
CA THR A 346 -4.61 -10.38 -19.66
C THR A 346 -4.33 -10.05 -18.20
N HIS A 347 -3.81 -11.00 -17.42
CA HIS A 347 -3.59 -10.82 -15.99
C HIS A 347 -2.36 -9.93 -15.72
N TYR A 348 -2.52 -8.64 -16.03
CA TYR A 348 -1.62 -7.56 -15.68
C TYR A 348 -2.45 -6.34 -15.29
N PHE A 349 -2.00 -5.62 -14.27
CA PHE A 349 -2.71 -4.48 -13.67
C PHE A 349 -1.83 -3.23 -13.57
N SER A 350 -0.57 -3.34 -13.98
CA SER A 350 0.38 -2.25 -13.97
C SER A 350 1.12 -2.15 -15.30
N VAL A 351 1.96 -1.10 -15.43
CA VAL A 351 2.81 -0.90 -16.60
C VAL A 351 3.91 -1.95 -16.68
N TYR A 352 4.36 -2.23 -17.90
CA TYR A 352 5.56 -3.02 -18.19
C TYR A 352 6.17 -2.53 -19.51
N PRO A 353 7.42 -2.87 -19.83
CA PRO A 353 8.07 -2.43 -21.08
C PRO A 353 7.28 -2.81 -22.33
N GLY A 354 6.95 -1.81 -23.15
CA GLY A 354 6.16 -1.97 -24.36
C GLY A 354 4.64 -1.89 -24.18
N HIS A 355 4.15 -1.69 -22.94
CA HIS A 355 2.72 -1.44 -22.70
C HIS A 355 2.29 -0.09 -23.27
N VAL A 356 1.05 0.00 -23.76
CA VAL A 356 0.50 1.22 -24.40
C VAL A 356 0.52 2.46 -23.49
N SER A 357 0.51 2.29 -22.18
CA SER A 357 0.46 3.37 -21.19
C SER A 357 1.84 3.82 -20.66
N VAL A 358 2.93 3.41 -21.30
CA VAL A 358 4.31 3.77 -20.87
C VAL A 358 4.47 5.29 -20.75
N GLU A 359 4.03 6.06 -21.74
CA GLU A 359 4.20 7.52 -21.75
C GLU A 359 3.47 8.18 -20.57
N SER A 360 2.21 7.80 -20.31
CA SER A 360 1.46 8.36 -19.17
C SER A 360 2.01 7.90 -17.81
N PHE A 361 2.68 6.74 -17.76
CA PHE A 361 3.37 6.29 -16.54
C PHE A 361 4.64 7.09 -16.27
N ILE A 362 5.40 7.43 -17.32
CA ILE A 362 6.57 8.33 -17.21
C ILE A 362 6.12 9.73 -16.76
N GLU A 363 4.96 10.19 -17.24
CA GLU A 363 4.36 11.45 -16.76
C GLU A 363 3.98 11.35 -15.27
N LEU A 364 3.36 10.24 -14.85
CA LEU A 364 3.07 9.97 -13.43
C LEU A 364 4.35 10.01 -12.58
N TYR A 365 5.42 9.35 -13.04
CA TYR A 365 6.72 9.34 -12.37
C TYR A 365 7.32 10.75 -12.20
N GLY A 366 7.13 11.63 -13.17
CA GLY A 366 7.62 13.02 -13.12
C GLY A 366 6.80 13.97 -12.24
N ARG A 367 5.71 13.54 -11.61
CA ARG A 367 4.85 14.40 -10.80
C ARG A 367 5.44 14.63 -9.41
N ALA A 368 5.33 15.84 -8.90
CA ALA A 368 5.83 16.21 -7.57
C ALA A 368 4.99 15.63 -6.40
N ASP A 369 3.78 15.13 -6.69
CA ASP A 369 2.87 14.54 -5.68
C ASP A 369 2.82 13.00 -5.73
N THR A 370 3.69 12.35 -6.53
CA THR A 370 3.80 10.90 -6.63
C THR A 370 5.22 10.47 -6.28
N TYR A 371 5.37 9.63 -5.26
CA TYR A 371 6.68 9.21 -4.77
C TYR A 371 7.01 7.80 -5.26
N PHE A 372 8.20 7.66 -5.83
CA PHE A 372 8.87 6.41 -6.13
C PHE A 372 10.02 6.16 -5.14
N CYS A 373 10.76 5.09 -5.30
CA CYS A 373 11.75 4.68 -4.31
C CYS A 373 12.79 5.78 -4.00
N ARG A 374 13.32 6.48 -5.02
CA ARG A 374 14.33 7.53 -4.84
C ARG A 374 13.80 8.81 -4.23
N ASP A 375 12.48 9.03 -4.29
CA ASP A 375 11.85 10.24 -3.77
C ASP A 375 11.53 10.11 -2.27
N LEU A 376 11.63 8.88 -1.72
CA LEU A 376 11.27 8.64 -0.35
C LEU A 376 12.23 9.33 0.62
N PRO A 377 11.70 9.99 1.66
CA PRO A 377 12.51 10.31 2.83
C PRO A 377 12.99 9.01 3.49
N ASN A 378 13.84 9.10 4.50
CA ASN A 378 14.15 7.92 5.29
C ASN A 378 12.89 7.48 6.06
N MET A 379 12.16 6.50 5.48
CA MET A 379 10.91 5.98 6.04
C MET A 379 11.08 5.32 7.41
N TYR A 380 12.29 4.98 7.80
CA TYR A 380 12.65 4.28 9.04
C TYR A 380 13.30 5.20 10.08
N SER A 381 13.16 6.52 9.91
CA SER A 381 13.44 7.56 10.91
C SER A 381 12.17 8.36 11.17
N ILE A 382 11.88 8.70 12.43
CA ILE A 382 10.64 9.42 12.82
C ILE A 382 10.47 10.69 11.99
N ALA A 383 9.28 10.87 11.43
CA ALA A 383 8.92 12.05 10.67
C ALA A 383 8.89 13.29 11.56
N LYS A 384 9.32 14.44 11.02
CA LYS A 384 9.29 15.71 11.74
C LYS A 384 7.84 16.05 12.16
N ASN A 385 7.68 16.54 13.38
CA ASN A 385 6.40 16.93 13.99
C ASN A 385 5.34 15.81 14.09
N VAL A 386 5.77 14.56 14.14
CA VAL A 386 4.87 13.41 14.40
C VAL A 386 5.42 12.58 15.54
N THR A 387 4.63 12.42 16.59
CA THR A 387 4.91 11.53 17.73
C THR A 387 4.05 10.26 17.58
N VAL A 388 4.60 9.09 17.92
CA VAL A 388 3.91 7.79 17.87
C VAL A 388 3.95 7.16 19.28
N GLU A 389 2.76 6.97 19.87
CA GLU A 389 2.55 6.40 21.21
C GLU A 389 1.86 5.04 21.16
#